data_b3ecb198340cdf5421843b71bac3772d
#
_entry.id   b3ecb198340cdf5421843b71bac3772d
#
_cell.length_a   1.000
_cell.length_b   1.000
_cell.length_c   1.000
_cell.angle_alpha   90.00
_cell.angle_beta   90.00
_cell.angle_gamma   90.00
#
_symmetry.space_group_name_H-M   'P 1'
#
loop_
_entity.id
_entity.type
_entity.pdbx_description
1 polymer ?
#
loop_
_entity_poly.entity_id
_entity_poly.type
_entity_poly.pdbx_seq_one_letter_code
_entity_poly.pdbx_strand_id
1 'polypeptide(L)'
;MADLAITRGDDYRVVVSLATNGAPFNLTGYTAKAQIRPSTATGATLTAEFDVTIDSPATDGTITLELGHAVTEALTSGGYWDLQITDGTGWVSTVVSGAVTLVPDVTRL
;
A
#
# COMPACT_ATOMS: atom_id res chain seq x y z
N MET A 1 -6.59 3.28 11.36
CA MET A 1 -6.33 2.05 10.64
C MET A 1 -7.06 2.08 9.31
N ALA A 2 -6.41 1.72 8.22
CA ALA A 2 -6.96 1.85 6.88
C ALA A 2 -7.11 0.47 6.24
N ASP A 3 -8.31 -0.07 6.30
CA ASP A 3 -8.60 -1.38 5.74
C ASP A 3 -8.85 -1.27 4.24
N LEU A 4 -8.37 -2.25 3.49
CA LEU A 4 -8.53 -2.33 2.04
C LEU A 4 -9.40 -3.53 1.68
N ALA A 5 -10.23 -3.37 0.64
CA ALA A 5 -10.96 -4.47 0.01
C ALA A 5 -10.47 -4.59 -1.43
N ILE A 6 -9.87 -5.72 -1.76
CA ILE A 6 -9.29 -5.96 -3.08
C ILE A 6 -10.05 -7.10 -3.73
N THR A 7 -10.60 -6.85 -4.93
CA THR A 7 -11.28 -7.88 -5.72
C THR A 7 -10.26 -8.64 -6.55
N ARG A 8 -10.26 -9.97 -6.45
CA ARG A 8 -9.40 -10.81 -7.29
C ARG A 8 -9.63 -10.53 -8.77
N GLY A 9 -8.54 -10.43 -9.50
CA GLY A 9 -8.60 -10.25 -10.95
C GLY A 9 -8.79 -8.81 -11.41
N ASP A 10 -8.98 -7.86 -10.49
CA ASP A 10 -9.13 -6.45 -10.82
C ASP A 10 -7.79 -5.71 -10.66
N ASP A 11 -7.55 -4.75 -11.54
CA ASP A 11 -6.50 -3.77 -11.26
C ASP A 11 -6.95 -2.93 -10.08
N TYR A 12 -6.06 -2.76 -9.11
CA TYR A 12 -6.37 -2.06 -7.86
C TYR A 12 -5.50 -0.83 -7.70
N ARG A 13 -6.11 0.28 -7.33
CA ARG A 13 -5.41 1.53 -7.05
C ARG A 13 -6.02 2.20 -5.84
N VAL A 14 -5.16 2.69 -4.96
CA VAL A 14 -5.57 3.54 -3.86
C VAL A 14 -4.59 4.70 -3.73
N VAL A 15 -5.10 5.88 -3.43
CA VAL A 15 -4.29 7.07 -3.18
C VAL A 15 -4.34 7.39 -1.69
N VAL A 16 -3.17 7.50 -1.09
CA VAL A 16 -3.02 7.84 0.32
C VAL A 16 -2.55 9.30 0.42
N SER A 17 -3.27 10.09 1.20
CA SER A 17 -2.88 11.48 1.47
C SER A 17 -2.36 11.57 2.90
N LEU A 18 -1.13 12.06 3.06
CA LEU A 18 -0.50 12.23 4.35
C LEU A 18 -0.53 13.70 4.74
N ALA A 19 -0.78 13.98 6.02
CA ALA A 19 -0.84 15.34 6.54
C ALA A 19 -0.18 15.42 7.91
N THR A 20 0.36 16.59 8.21
CA THR A 20 0.93 16.92 9.51
C THR A 20 0.39 18.27 9.95
N ASN A 21 -0.22 18.33 11.14
CA ASN A 21 -0.78 19.57 11.69
C ASN A 21 -1.75 20.28 10.70
N GLY A 22 -2.56 19.51 9.98
CA GLY A 22 -3.54 20.04 9.05
C GLY A 22 -3.00 20.47 7.70
N ALA A 23 -1.70 20.27 7.44
CA ALA A 23 -1.06 20.60 6.17
C ALA A 23 -0.57 19.34 5.48
N PRO A 24 -0.47 19.32 4.13
CA PRO A 24 0.10 18.19 3.43
C PRO A 24 1.52 17.88 3.90
N PHE A 25 1.82 16.58 4.02
CA PHE A 25 3.16 16.13 4.41
C PHE A 25 4.12 16.31 3.24
N ASN A 26 5.24 16.96 3.46
CA ASN A 26 6.25 17.16 2.42
C ASN A 26 7.09 15.89 2.26
N LEU A 27 6.91 15.19 1.14
CA LEU A 27 7.59 13.93 0.82
C LEU A 27 8.87 14.11 -0.01
N THR A 28 9.35 15.34 -0.17
CA THR A 28 10.59 15.60 -0.92
C THR A 28 11.76 14.83 -0.30
N GLY A 29 12.44 14.04 -1.12
CA GLY A 29 13.58 13.22 -0.66
C GLY A 29 13.19 11.91 0.01
N TYR A 30 11.89 11.59 0.12
CA TYR A 30 11.43 10.32 0.67
C TYR A 30 11.31 9.26 -0.40
N THR A 31 11.42 7.99 0.05
CA THR A 31 10.99 6.82 -0.73
C THR A 31 9.89 6.12 0.05
N ALA A 32 9.10 5.33 -0.65
CA ALA A 32 7.96 4.66 -0.03
C ALA A 32 7.87 3.20 -0.48
N LYS A 33 7.33 2.35 0.39
CA LYS A 33 7.16 0.92 0.12
C LYS A 33 5.93 0.43 0.86
N ALA A 34 5.15 -0.42 0.20
CA ALA A 34 3.95 -1.01 0.78
C ALA A 34 3.86 -2.48 0.41
N GLN A 35 3.52 -3.32 1.38
CA GLN A 35 3.48 -4.78 1.20
C GLN A 35 2.26 -5.36 1.89
N ILE A 36 1.80 -6.51 1.39
CA ILE A 36 0.74 -7.31 1.98
C ILE A 36 1.35 -8.61 2.50
N ARG A 37 1.03 -8.98 3.73
CA ARG A 37 1.42 -10.24 4.35
C ARG A 37 0.22 -10.91 5.02
N PRO A 38 0.19 -12.24 5.15
CA PRO A 38 -0.95 -12.93 5.73
C PRO A 38 -1.12 -12.66 7.23
N SER A 39 -0.06 -12.25 7.92
CA SER A 39 -0.10 -11.90 9.33
C SER A 39 0.96 -10.85 9.65
N THR A 40 0.89 -10.30 10.86
CA THR A 40 1.88 -9.35 11.36
C THR A 40 3.10 -10.01 11.98
N ALA A 41 3.15 -11.34 12.01
CA ALA A 41 4.26 -12.08 12.58
C ALA A 41 5.55 -11.82 11.81
N THR A 42 6.67 -11.75 12.51
CA THR A 42 7.99 -11.44 11.93
C THR A 42 8.37 -12.38 10.80
N GLY A 43 7.99 -13.66 10.88
CA GLY A 43 8.30 -14.66 9.86
C GLY A 43 7.27 -14.78 8.74
N ALA A 44 6.26 -13.90 8.68
CA ALA A 44 5.22 -13.99 7.66
C ALA A 44 5.78 -13.79 6.26
N THR A 45 5.36 -14.65 5.34
CA THR A 45 5.79 -14.59 3.94
C THR A 45 5.13 -13.40 3.23
N LEU A 46 5.87 -12.74 2.35
CA LEU A 46 5.33 -11.68 1.51
C LEU A 46 4.24 -12.24 0.58
N THR A 47 3.04 -11.70 0.67
CA THR A 47 1.92 -12.06 -0.22
C THR A 47 1.99 -11.27 -1.52
N ALA A 48 2.18 -9.95 -1.42
CA ALA A 48 2.29 -9.06 -2.57
C ALA A 48 2.96 -7.75 -2.16
N GLU A 49 3.53 -7.08 -3.14
CA GLU A 49 4.10 -5.74 -2.96
C GLU A 49 3.40 -4.79 -3.90
N PHE A 50 2.97 -3.63 -3.37
CA PHE A 50 2.37 -2.59 -4.20
C PHE A 50 3.42 -1.90 -5.06
N ASP A 51 3.02 -1.48 -6.25
CA ASP A 51 3.76 -0.47 -7.02
C ASP A 51 3.44 0.88 -6.40
N VAL A 52 4.46 1.55 -5.89
CA VAL A 52 4.29 2.77 -5.10
C VAL A 52 4.87 3.95 -5.87
N THR A 53 4.08 5.00 -6.00
CA THR A 53 4.50 6.25 -6.63
C THR A 53 4.21 7.40 -5.68
N ILE A 54 5.23 8.19 -5.35
CA ILE A 54 5.02 9.46 -4.67
C ILE A 54 4.62 10.46 -5.76
N ASP A 55 3.38 10.96 -5.65
CA ASP A 55 2.83 11.82 -6.68
C ASP A 55 3.52 13.19 -6.69
N SER A 56 3.67 13.75 -7.88
CA SER A 56 4.28 15.06 -8.05
C SER A 56 3.21 16.16 -7.97
N PRO A 57 3.46 17.26 -7.26
CA PRO A 57 4.66 17.53 -6.48
C PRO A 57 4.69 16.77 -5.14
N ALA A 58 5.88 16.38 -4.70
CA ALA A 58 6.04 15.65 -3.45
C ALA A 58 5.54 16.42 -2.22
N THR A 59 5.44 17.73 -2.32
CA THR A 59 4.93 18.60 -1.25
C THR A 59 3.44 18.42 -0.99
N ASP A 60 2.69 17.76 -1.88
CA ASP A 60 1.27 17.47 -1.69
C ASP A 60 1.01 16.31 -0.73
N GLY A 61 2.01 15.51 -0.44
CA GLY A 61 1.89 14.39 0.49
C GLY A 61 1.04 13.23 -0.01
N THR A 62 0.87 13.07 -1.31
CA THR A 62 0.05 11.99 -1.87
C THR A 62 0.92 10.87 -2.44
N ILE A 63 0.51 9.64 -2.17
CA ILE A 63 1.19 8.43 -2.63
C ILE A 63 0.15 7.52 -3.28
N THR A 64 0.43 7.06 -4.49
CA THR A 64 -0.43 6.12 -5.22
C THR A 64 0.12 4.71 -5.06
N LEU A 65 -0.73 3.78 -4.64
CA LEU A 65 -0.43 2.37 -4.50
C LEU A 65 -1.24 1.60 -5.54
N GLU A 66 -0.58 0.73 -6.30
CA GLU A 66 -1.24 -0.04 -7.36
C GLU A 66 -0.86 -1.51 -7.31
N LEU A 67 -1.84 -2.37 -7.66
CA LEU A 67 -1.62 -3.79 -7.95
C LEU A 67 -2.26 -4.09 -9.29
N GLY A 68 -1.52 -4.69 -10.21
CA GLY A 68 -2.08 -5.14 -11.47
C GLY A 68 -2.97 -6.37 -11.28
N HIS A 69 -3.89 -6.61 -12.21
CA HIS A 69 -4.85 -7.71 -12.14
C HIS A 69 -4.15 -9.09 -12.08
N ALA A 70 -2.99 -9.25 -12.68
CA ALA A 70 -2.25 -10.51 -12.59
C ALA A 70 -1.80 -10.81 -11.15
N VAL A 71 -1.48 -9.77 -10.38
CA VAL A 71 -1.10 -9.91 -8.97
C VAL A 71 -2.32 -10.20 -8.12
N THR A 72 -3.41 -9.45 -8.30
CA THR A 72 -4.64 -9.65 -7.51
C THR A 72 -5.27 -11.00 -7.80
N GLU A 73 -5.19 -11.48 -9.05
CA GLU A 73 -5.69 -12.79 -9.45
C GLU A 73 -4.96 -13.93 -8.74
N ALA A 74 -3.69 -13.74 -8.45
CA ALA A 74 -2.88 -14.73 -7.75
C ALA A 74 -3.09 -14.74 -6.23
N LEU A 75 -3.81 -13.77 -5.67
CA LEU A 75 -4.11 -13.73 -4.25
C LEU A 75 -5.05 -14.86 -3.86
N THR A 76 -4.75 -15.56 -2.77
CA THR A 76 -5.55 -16.66 -2.25
C THR A 76 -6.24 -16.32 -0.94
N SER A 77 -5.79 -15.28 -0.27
CA SER A 77 -6.39 -14.83 1.00
C SER A 77 -6.07 -13.37 1.22
N GLY A 78 -6.83 -12.74 2.11
CA GLY A 78 -6.50 -11.41 2.61
C GLY A 78 -5.33 -11.46 3.59
N GLY A 79 -5.19 -10.43 4.39
CA GLY A 79 -4.10 -10.34 5.37
C GLY A 79 -4.01 -8.93 5.92
N TYR A 80 -2.79 -8.43 5.98
CA TYR A 80 -2.48 -7.10 6.51
C TYR A 80 -1.55 -6.38 5.56
N TRP A 81 -1.62 -5.06 5.58
CA TRP A 81 -0.74 -4.21 4.78
C TRP A 81 -0.25 -3.04 5.60
N ASP A 82 0.87 -2.49 5.18
CA ASP A 82 1.31 -1.20 5.69
C ASP A 82 2.01 -0.41 4.60
N LEU A 83 2.17 0.88 4.85
CA LEU A 83 2.92 1.79 4.01
C LEU A 83 4.03 2.38 4.85
N GLN A 84 5.27 2.18 4.43
CA GLN A 84 6.45 2.76 5.05
C GLN A 84 7.04 3.84 4.17
N ILE A 85 7.51 4.90 4.79
CA ILE A 85 8.29 5.93 4.12
C ILE A 85 9.69 5.99 4.75
N THR A 86 10.67 6.30 3.92
CA THR A 86 12.07 6.42 4.35
C THR A 86 12.61 7.76 3.91
N ASP A 87 13.16 8.54 4.83
CA ASP A 87 13.74 9.85 4.49
C ASP A 87 15.15 9.71 3.91
N GLY A 88 15.76 10.84 3.54
CA GLY A 88 17.09 10.84 2.94
C GLY A 88 18.22 10.38 3.87
N THR A 89 17.96 10.26 5.18
CA THR A 89 18.94 9.78 6.16
C THR A 89 18.78 8.30 6.48
N GLY A 90 17.75 7.64 5.93
CA GLY A 90 17.46 6.24 6.20
C GLY A 90 16.48 6.01 7.35
N TRP A 91 15.84 7.05 7.86
CA TRP A 91 14.83 6.92 8.92
C TRP A 91 13.54 6.37 8.33
N VAL A 92 13.09 5.22 8.85
CA VAL A 92 11.90 4.52 8.36
C VAL A 92 10.72 4.76 9.30
N SER A 93 9.57 5.09 8.72
CA SER A 93 8.33 5.27 9.48
C SER A 93 7.18 4.54 8.80
N THR A 94 6.39 3.79 9.58
CA THR A 94 5.14 3.23 9.10
C THR A 94 4.04 4.27 9.31
N VAL A 95 3.46 4.75 8.22
CA VAL A 95 2.52 5.87 8.27
C VAL A 95 1.06 5.46 8.12
N VAL A 96 0.81 4.30 7.51
CA VAL A 96 -0.53 3.74 7.36
C VAL A 96 -0.44 2.23 7.51
N SER A 97 -1.45 1.62 8.14
CA SER A 97 -1.56 0.17 8.23
C SER A 97 -3.01 -0.24 8.35
N GLY A 98 -3.31 -1.48 8.02
CA GLY A 98 -4.67 -2.00 8.13
C GLY A 98 -4.77 -3.45 7.69
N ALA A 99 -6.00 -3.95 7.65
CA ALA A 99 -6.32 -5.28 7.15
C ALA A 99 -6.61 -5.24 5.66
N VAL A 100 -6.40 -6.36 4.99
CA VAL A 100 -6.78 -6.56 3.59
C VAL A 100 -7.84 -7.65 3.53
N THR A 101 -8.99 -7.32 2.96
CA THR A 101 -10.05 -8.26 2.67
C THR A 101 -10.00 -8.61 1.19
N LEU A 102 -9.92 -9.89 0.88
CA LEU A 102 -9.96 -10.36 -0.49
C LEU A 102 -11.40 -10.65 -0.89
N VAL A 103 -11.88 -9.97 -1.93
CA VAL A 103 -13.22 -10.17 -2.48
C VAL A 103 -13.13 -11.17 -3.63
N PRO A 104 -13.88 -12.29 -3.58
CA PRO A 104 -13.84 -13.27 -4.67
C PRO A 104 -14.37 -12.67 -5.98
N ASP A 105 -13.76 -13.06 -7.09
CA ASP A 105 -14.22 -12.69 -8.43
C ASP A 105 -15.18 -13.76 -8.97
N VAL A 106 -16.09 -13.34 -9.83
CA VAL A 106 -16.99 -14.23 -10.56
C VAL A 106 -16.57 -14.29 -12.02
N THR A 107 -16.36 -13.13 -12.63
CA THR A 107 -15.85 -13.04 -14.01
C THR A 107 -14.33 -13.16 -13.99
N ARG A 108 -13.80 -14.07 -14.76
CA ARG A 108 -12.35 -14.29 -14.89
C ARG A 108 -11.91 -14.08 -16.31
N LEU A 109 -10.79 -13.38 -16.44
CA LEU A 109 -10.18 -13.08 -17.75
C LEU A 109 -9.31 -14.24 -18.24
#